data_09cff4d40a8a7c94291e6497015ca07a
#
_entry.id   09cff4d40a8a7c94291e6497015ca07a
#
_cell.length_a   1.000
_cell.length_b   1.000
_cell.length_c   1.000
_cell.angle_alpha   90.00
_cell.angle_beta   90.00
_cell.angle_gamma   90.00
#
_symmetry.space_group_name_H-M   'P 1'
#
loop_
_entity.id
_entity.type
_entity.pdbx_description
1 polymer ?
#
loop_
_entity_poly.entity_id
_entity_poly.type
_entity_poly.pdbx_seq_one_letter_code
_entity_poly.pdbx_strand_id
1 'polypeptide(L)'
;LVVVNRMLPVDPGAYFAAWYDVQQRYLPMVAEAFAPVPVRTIPFFDQEVVGVEMLGKLAEALYGTADPTTVFHHGSPYRVTREAAGYSLKIELPFASKEKVGLTRNADELVVSVGTWRRNLILPRALTSAPTLGAKFDDSTLTIQFGMPTHSATGGM
;
A
#
# COMPACT_ATOMS: atom_id res chain seq x y z
N LEU A 1 -0.71 -0.54 -9.98
CA LEU A 1 -0.35 0.77 -10.50
C LEU A 1 -0.90 1.86 -9.57
N VAL A 2 -0.06 2.82 -9.18
CA VAL A 2 -0.46 4.07 -8.52
C VAL A 2 -0.48 5.18 -9.55
N VAL A 3 -1.48 6.04 -9.49
CA VAL A 3 -1.62 7.17 -10.42
C VAL A 3 -1.65 8.48 -9.64
N VAL A 4 -0.69 9.36 -9.91
CA VAL A 4 -0.67 10.74 -9.42
C VAL A 4 -1.33 11.61 -10.48
N ASN A 5 -2.55 12.03 -10.18
CA ASN A 5 -3.39 12.75 -11.11
C ASN A 5 -3.19 14.27 -10.99
N ARG A 6 -3.49 15.00 -12.07
CA ARG A 6 -3.49 16.47 -12.14
C ARG A 6 -2.10 17.07 -11.88
N MET A 7 -1.07 16.48 -12.47
CA MET A 7 0.27 17.06 -12.42
C MET A 7 0.33 18.32 -13.28
N LEU A 8 0.76 19.41 -12.67
CA LEU A 8 0.92 20.68 -13.36
C LEU A 8 2.04 20.60 -14.44
N PRO A 9 1.93 21.31 -15.54
CA PRO A 9 2.96 21.37 -16.57
C PRO A 9 4.24 22.02 -16.03
N VAL A 10 5.37 21.84 -16.75
CA VAL A 10 6.68 22.41 -16.38
C VAL A 10 6.65 23.95 -16.26
N ASP A 11 5.82 24.59 -17.07
CA ASP A 11 5.57 26.04 -16.97
C ASP A 11 4.07 26.28 -16.67
N PRO A 12 3.69 26.22 -15.39
CA PRO A 12 2.29 26.36 -14.99
C PRO A 12 1.82 27.81 -14.89
N GLY A 13 2.68 28.77 -15.23
CA GLY A 13 2.49 30.19 -14.98
C GLY A 13 2.71 30.60 -13.52
N ALA A 14 2.91 31.88 -13.29
CA ALA A 14 3.32 32.42 -11.98
C ALA A 14 2.33 32.05 -10.85
N TYR A 15 1.03 31.97 -11.15
CA TYR A 15 0.00 31.64 -10.15
C TYR A 15 0.16 30.21 -9.58
N PHE A 16 0.56 29.26 -10.40
CA PHE A 16 0.68 27.86 -9.99
C PHE A 16 2.13 27.41 -9.68
N ALA A 17 3.12 28.29 -9.80
CA ALA A 17 4.53 27.94 -9.63
C ALA A 17 4.79 27.27 -8.27
N ALA A 18 4.27 27.84 -7.17
CA ALA A 18 4.44 27.27 -5.84
C ALA A 18 3.79 25.86 -5.69
N TRP A 19 2.66 25.63 -6.35
CA TRP A 19 2.02 24.32 -6.36
C TRP A 19 2.80 23.29 -7.18
N TYR A 20 3.39 23.72 -8.30
CA TYR A 20 4.26 22.87 -9.08
C TYR A 20 5.47 22.39 -8.25
N ASP A 21 6.15 23.31 -7.54
CA ASP A 21 7.27 22.97 -6.67
C ASP A 21 6.88 21.97 -5.56
N VAL A 22 5.69 22.15 -4.99
CA VAL A 22 5.14 21.21 -4.00
C VAL A 22 4.93 19.83 -4.62
N GLN A 23 4.34 19.75 -5.81
CA GLN A 23 4.14 18.47 -6.50
C GLN A 23 5.48 17.78 -6.80
N GLN A 24 6.46 18.51 -7.31
CA GLN A 24 7.79 17.96 -7.62
C GLN A 24 8.50 17.44 -6.35
N ARG A 25 8.32 18.11 -5.22
CA ARG A 25 8.90 17.69 -3.94
C ARG A 25 8.28 16.39 -3.42
N TYR A 26 6.98 16.22 -3.57
CA TYR A 26 6.28 15.04 -3.03
C TYR A 26 6.30 13.83 -3.96
N LEU A 27 6.49 14.01 -5.26
CA LEU A 27 6.47 12.90 -6.23
C LEU A 27 7.47 11.78 -5.90
N PRO A 28 8.75 12.05 -5.55
CA PRO A 28 9.69 11.01 -5.13
C PRO A 28 9.23 10.28 -3.85
N MET A 29 8.64 11.00 -2.91
CA MET A 29 8.12 10.41 -1.67
C MET A 29 6.95 9.46 -1.95
N VAL A 30 6.08 9.82 -2.90
CA VAL A 30 5.00 8.93 -3.36
C VAL A 30 5.59 7.68 -4.01
N ALA A 31 6.60 7.83 -4.87
CA ALA A 31 7.24 6.70 -5.53
C ALA A 31 7.89 5.74 -4.53
N GLU A 32 8.60 6.28 -3.53
CA GLU A 32 9.18 5.50 -2.44
C GLU A 32 8.10 4.82 -1.60
N ALA A 33 7.04 5.57 -1.27
CA ALA A 33 5.92 5.12 -0.45
C ALA A 33 5.19 3.91 -1.03
N PHE A 34 5.09 3.82 -2.33
CA PHE A 34 4.37 2.75 -3.01
C PHE A 34 5.28 1.69 -3.64
N ALA A 35 6.60 1.83 -3.52
CA ALA A 35 7.52 0.82 -4.04
C ALA A 35 7.18 -0.58 -3.48
N PRO A 36 7.22 -1.64 -4.28
CA PRO A 36 7.63 -1.70 -5.69
C PRO A 36 6.48 -1.51 -6.70
N VAL A 37 5.32 -0.98 -6.28
CA VAL A 37 4.20 -0.70 -7.19
C VAL A 37 4.55 0.48 -8.09
N PRO A 38 4.50 0.36 -9.43
CA PRO A 38 4.81 1.46 -10.32
C PRO A 38 3.91 2.67 -10.08
N VAL A 39 4.53 3.85 -10.09
CA VAL A 39 3.83 5.13 -10.00
C VAL A 39 3.88 5.80 -11.36
N ARG A 40 2.75 6.24 -11.86
CA ARG A 40 2.62 7.02 -13.10
C ARG A 40 1.92 8.34 -12.83
N THR A 41 2.21 9.32 -13.65
CA THR A 41 1.61 10.66 -13.54
C THR A 41 0.64 10.90 -14.68
N ILE A 42 -0.43 11.65 -14.39
CA ILE A 42 -1.35 12.17 -15.40
C ILE A 42 -1.29 13.69 -15.34
N PRO A 43 -1.11 14.37 -16.49
CA PRO A 43 -1.08 15.81 -16.52
C PRO A 43 -2.44 16.42 -16.12
N PHE A 44 -2.40 17.63 -15.64
CA PHE A 44 -3.60 18.45 -15.53
C PHE A 44 -3.96 18.93 -16.93
N PHE A 45 -5.03 18.36 -17.49
CA PHE A 45 -5.49 18.71 -18.81
C PHE A 45 -6.11 20.13 -18.80
N ASP A 46 -6.04 20.79 -19.94
CA ASP A 46 -6.61 22.14 -20.15
C ASP A 46 -8.14 22.15 -20.29
N GLN A 47 -8.75 20.97 -20.34
CA GLN A 47 -10.20 20.78 -20.43
C GLN A 47 -10.65 19.54 -19.65
N GLU A 48 -11.95 19.40 -19.47
CA GLU A 48 -12.52 18.21 -18.82
C GLU A 48 -12.29 16.93 -19.64
N VAL A 49 -12.01 15.85 -18.96
CA VAL A 49 -11.82 14.53 -19.58
C VAL A 49 -13.20 13.88 -19.80
N VAL A 50 -13.86 14.30 -20.85
CA VAL A 50 -15.19 13.82 -21.25
C VAL A 50 -15.17 13.36 -22.71
N GLY A 51 -15.86 12.25 -23.00
CA GLY A 51 -15.95 11.68 -24.34
C GLY A 51 -14.74 10.83 -24.73
N VAL A 52 -14.90 10.08 -25.81
CA VAL A 52 -13.93 9.05 -26.25
C VAL A 52 -12.58 9.67 -26.61
N GLU A 53 -12.55 10.85 -27.22
CA GLU A 53 -11.32 11.52 -27.60
C GLU A 53 -10.46 11.87 -26.39
N MET A 54 -11.04 12.51 -25.36
CA MET A 54 -10.30 12.88 -24.15
C MET A 54 -9.93 11.67 -23.29
N LEU A 55 -10.77 10.63 -23.26
CA LEU A 55 -10.42 9.35 -22.64
C LEU A 55 -9.26 8.68 -23.36
N GLY A 56 -9.17 8.82 -24.68
CA GLY A 56 -8.02 8.36 -25.47
C GLY A 56 -6.72 9.08 -25.05
N LYS A 57 -6.76 10.42 -24.94
CA LYS A 57 -5.61 11.22 -24.48
C LYS A 57 -5.19 10.86 -23.04
N LEU A 58 -6.16 10.62 -22.17
CA LEU A 58 -5.90 10.14 -20.81
C LEU A 58 -5.22 8.76 -20.82
N ALA A 59 -5.70 7.83 -21.63
CA ALA A 59 -5.14 6.50 -21.75
C ALA A 59 -3.72 6.55 -22.31
N GLU A 60 -3.46 7.39 -23.30
CA GLU A 60 -2.13 7.61 -23.86
C GLU A 60 -1.17 8.21 -22.82
N ALA A 61 -1.59 9.22 -22.07
CA ALA A 61 -0.82 9.82 -20.99
C ALA A 61 -0.49 8.81 -19.88
N LEU A 62 -1.43 7.90 -19.56
CA LEU A 62 -1.27 6.94 -18.49
C LEU A 62 -0.48 5.70 -18.92
N TYR A 63 -0.76 5.15 -20.08
CA TYR A 63 -0.21 3.87 -20.52
C TYR A 63 0.90 4.03 -21.57
N GLY A 64 0.90 5.10 -22.37
CA GLY A 64 1.82 5.25 -23.49
C GLY A 64 1.72 4.06 -24.44
N THR A 65 2.84 3.35 -24.61
CA THR A 65 2.91 2.11 -25.42
C THR A 65 2.68 0.83 -24.59
N ALA A 66 2.47 0.94 -23.27
CA ALA A 66 2.26 -0.23 -22.43
C ALA A 66 0.84 -0.78 -22.60
N ASP A 67 0.72 -2.11 -22.60
CA ASP A 67 -0.58 -2.78 -22.61
C ASP A 67 -1.32 -2.52 -21.27
N PRO A 68 -2.50 -1.88 -21.29
CA PRO A 68 -3.27 -1.59 -20.08
C PRO A 68 -3.78 -2.85 -19.36
N THR A 69 -3.80 -4.00 -20.02
CA THR A 69 -4.19 -5.28 -19.42
C THR A 69 -3.07 -5.94 -18.62
N THR A 70 -1.86 -5.39 -18.70
CA THR A 70 -0.70 -5.89 -17.96
C THR A 70 -0.90 -5.75 -16.45
N VAL A 71 -0.58 -6.79 -15.70
CA VAL A 71 -0.51 -6.71 -14.24
C VAL A 71 0.81 -6.03 -13.86
N PHE A 72 0.73 -4.76 -13.44
CA PHE A 72 1.89 -3.93 -13.15
C PHE A 72 2.64 -4.31 -11.86
N HIS A 73 2.04 -5.08 -10.99
CA HIS A 73 2.66 -5.55 -9.76
C HIS A 73 2.05 -6.90 -9.34
N HIS A 74 2.92 -7.89 -9.15
CA HIS A 74 2.59 -9.18 -8.58
C HIS A 74 3.18 -9.24 -7.17
N GLY A 75 2.44 -8.85 -6.17
CA GLY A 75 2.89 -8.90 -4.80
C GLY A 75 1.74 -8.89 -3.82
N SER A 76 1.91 -9.60 -2.72
CA SER A 76 1.03 -9.43 -1.57
C SER A 76 1.59 -8.30 -0.71
N PRO A 77 0.76 -7.40 -0.20
CA PRO A 77 1.19 -6.34 0.73
C PRO A 77 1.70 -6.90 2.06
N TYR A 78 1.59 -8.19 2.26
CA TYR A 78 2.12 -8.91 3.40
C TYR A 78 2.53 -10.33 2.99
N ARG A 79 3.45 -10.92 3.76
CA ARG A 79 3.90 -12.30 3.57
C ARG A 79 3.67 -13.09 4.85
N VAL A 80 3.00 -14.24 4.72
CA VAL A 80 2.87 -15.21 5.80
C VAL A 80 3.84 -16.35 5.56
N THR A 81 4.67 -16.65 6.53
CA THR A 81 5.61 -17.76 6.49
C THR A 81 5.34 -18.69 7.67
N ARG A 82 5.31 -20.00 7.42
CA ARG A 82 5.23 -21.00 8.49
C ARG A 82 6.65 -21.22 9.04
N GLU A 83 6.77 -21.18 10.34
CA GLU A 83 7.99 -21.43 11.09
C GLU A 83 7.82 -22.66 12.01
N ALA A 84 8.90 -23.15 12.62
CA ALA A 84 8.83 -24.32 13.50
C ALA A 84 7.89 -24.13 14.72
N ALA A 85 7.83 -22.90 15.25
CA ALA A 85 7.05 -22.55 16.43
C ALA A 85 5.68 -21.91 16.12
N GLY A 86 5.31 -21.76 14.84
CA GLY A 86 4.06 -21.09 14.46
C GLY A 86 4.12 -20.43 13.10
N TYR A 87 3.71 -19.17 13.04
CA TYR A 87 3.70 -18.38 11.81
C TYR A 87 4.29 -16.99 12.04
N SER A 88 4.88 -16.45 10.98
CA SER A 88 5.37 -15.08 10.91
C SER A 88 4.61 -14.33 9.82
N LEU A 89 4.03 -13.18 10.16
CA LEU A 89 3.41 -12.24 9.21
C LEU A 89 4.33 -11.02 9.09
N LYS A 90 4.83 -10.77 7.88
CA LYS A 90 5.68 -9.62 7.55
C LYS A 90 4.92 -8.62 6.70
N ILE A 91 4.99 -7.34 7.08
CA ILE A 91 4.36 -6.22 6.41
C ILE A 91 5.43 -5.16 6.17
N GLU A 92 5.64 -4.76 4.93
CA GLU A 92 6.56 -3.67 4.58
C GLU A 92 5.88 -2.32 4.83
N LEU A 93 6.56 -1.47 5.60
CA LEU A 93 6.11 -0.12 5.98
C LEU A 93 7.25 0.88 5.79
N PRO A 94 7.63 1.19 4.53
CA PRO A 94 8.86 1.93 4.21
C PRO A 94 8.91 3.37 4.76
N PHE A 95 7.77 3.94 5.19
CA PHE A 95 7.73 5.30 5.77
C PHE A 95 7.40 5.32 7.25
N ALA A 96 7.41 4.17 7.91
CA ALA A 96 7.11 4.09 9.32
C ALA A 96 8.38 4.31 10.15
N SER A 97 8.26 5.08 11.21
CA SER A 97 9.22 5.08 12.31
C SER A 97 8.68 4.22 13.44
N LYS A 98 9.58 3.54 14.16
CA LYS A 98 9.23 2.57 15.20
C LYS A 98 8.25 3.12 16.24
N GLU A 99 8.44 4.37 16.62
CA GLU A 99 7.65 5.06 17.65
C GLU A 99 6.20 5.34 17.21
N LYS A 100 5.94 5.30 15.90
CA LYS A 100 4.64 5.60 15.30
C LYS A 100 3.87 4.35 14.89
N VAL A 101 4.48 3.18 14.97
CA VAL A 101 3.83 1.91 14.59
C VAL A 101 3.03 1.39 15.77
N GLY A 102 1.73 1.26 15.56
CA GLY A 102 0.80 0.61 16.50
C GLY A 102 0.21 -0.66 15.88
N LEU A 103 -0.10 -1.63 16.73
CA LEU A 103 -0.70 -2.89 16.34
C LEU A 103 -1.84 -3.23 17.29
N THR A 104 -3.02 -3.48 16.75
CA THR A 104 -4.18 -3.95 17.51
C THR A 104 -4.80 -5.13 16.78
N ARG A 105 -5.20 -6.16 17.52
CA ARG A 105 -5.90 -7.32 16.98
C ARG A 105 -7.31 -7.40 17.54
N ASN A 106 -8.28 -7.54 16.64
CA ASN A 106 -9.68 -7.77 16.96
C ASN A 106 -10.14 -9.06 16.26
N ALA A 107 -10.16 -10.17 16.97
CA ALA A 107 -10.51 -11.50 16.44
C ALA A 107 -9.68 -11.87 15.18
N ASP A 108 -10.29 -11.82 14.00
CA ASP A 108 -9.69 -12.10 12.69
C ASP A 108 -9.15 -10.85 11.97
N GLU A 109 -9.29 -9.69 12.59
CA GLU A 109 -8.84 -8.42 12.04
C GLU A 109 -7.58 -7.90 12.74
N LEU A 110 -6.58 -7.52 11.96
CA LEU A 110 -5.37 -6.90 12.45
C LEU A 110 -5.32 -5.44 11.98
N VAL A 111 -5.31 -4.52 12.93
CA VAL A 111 -5.21 -3.09 12.64
C VAL A 111 -3.77 -2.65 12.84
N VAL A 112 -3.13 -2.26 11.75
CA VAL A 112 -1.79 -1.64 11.76
C VAL A 112 -1.96 -0.14 11.64
N SER A 113 -1.40 0.63 12.55
CA SER A 113 -1.39 2.09 12.50
C SER A 113 0.02 2.64 12.39
N VAL A 114 0.18 3.71 11.62
CA VAL A 114 1.43 4.48 11.50
C VAL A 114 1.08 5.96 11.60
N GLY A 115 1.26 6.55 12.78
CA GLY A 115 0.79 7.89 13.06
C GLY A 115 -0.74 7.99 12.91
N THR A 116 -1.20 8.85 12.00
CA THR A 116 -2.64 9.02 11.70
C THR A 116 -3.20 8.01 10.69
N TRP A 117 -2.32 7.29 10.01
CA TRP A 117 -2.71 6.30 9.02
C TRP A 117 -3.06 4.96 9.69
N ARG A 118 -4.12 4.30 9.19
CA ARG A 118 -4.57 2.98 9.67
C ARG A 118 -4.89 2.08 8.51
N ARG A 119 -4.52 0.81 8.66
CA ARG A 119 -4.85 -0.25 7.70
C ARG A 119 -5.39 -1.47 8.45
N ASN A 120 -6.56 -1.93 8.01
CA ASN A 120 -7.15 -3.17 8.49
C ASN A 120 -6.73 -4.31 7.55
N LEU A 121 -6.23 -5.38 8.14
CA LEU A 121 -5.88 -6.62 7.45
C LEU A 121 -6.72 -7.74 8.00
N ILE A 122 -7.44 -8.42 7.14
CA ILE A 122 -8.14 -9.66 7.52
C ILE A 122 -7.09 -10.78 7.55
N LEU A 123 -6.97 -11.43 8.70
CA LEU A 123 -6.02 -12.51 8.90
C LEU A 123 -6.44 -13.75 8.09
N PRO A 124 -5.49 -14.41 7.40
CA PRO A 124 -5.74 -15.72 6.82
C PRO A 124 -6.23 -16.70 7.87
N ARG A 125 -7.07 -17.66 7.47
CA ARG A 125 -7.66 -18.67 8.37
C ARG A 125 -6.65 -19.35 9.29
N ALA A 126 -5.43 -19.61 8.79
CA ALA A 126 -4.36 -20.21 9.59
C ALA A 126 -3.92 -19.35 10.79
N LEU A 127 -4.14 -18.04 10.74
CA LEU A 127 -3.74 -17.10 11.78
C LEU A 127 -4.91 -16.68 12.69
N THR A 128 -6.16 -16.91 12.26
CA THR A 128 -7.34 -16.49 13.02
C THR A 128 -7.41 -17.16 14.40
N SER A 129 -7.08 -18.45 14.48
CA SER A 129 -7.05 -19.23 15.74
C SER A 129 -5.67 -19.28 16.39
N ALA A 130 -4.64 -18.69 15.79
CA ALA A 130 -3.29 -18.66 16.34
C ALA A 130 -3.12 -17.47 17.30
N PRO A 131 -2.57 -17.67 18.52
CA PRO A 131 -2.30 -16.56 19.43
C PRO A 131 -1.18 -15.67 18.88
N THR A 132 -1.33 -14.36 19.04
CA THR A 132 -0.24 -13.41 18.73
C THR A 132 0.77 -13.46 19.86
N LEU A 133 2.02 -13.79 19.54
CA LEU A 133 3.11 -13.93 20.51
C LEU A 133 3.88 -12.62 20.71
N GLY A 134 3.94 -11.78 19.68
CA GLY A 134 4.62 -10.50 19.72
C GLY A 134 4.74 -9.87 18.34
N ALA A 135 5.23 -8.63 18.32
CA ALA A 135 5.54 -7.92 17.10
C ALA A 135 6.86 -7.16 17.24
N LYS A 136 7.63 -7.10 16.16
CA LYS A 136 8.87 -6.35 16.07
C LYS A 136 8.84 -5.51 14.80
N PHE A 137 9.18 -4.23 14.92
CA PHE A 137 9.43 -3.36 13.77
C PHE A 137 10.93 -3.13 13.64
N ASP A 138 11.48 -3.49 12.49
CA ASP A 138 12.89 -3.40 12.18
C ASP A 138 13.08 -3.24 10.67
N ASP A 139 14.00 -2.38 10.25
CA ASP A 139 14.33 -2.14 8.84
C ASP A 139 13.09 -1.97 7.94
N SER A 140 12.19 -1.04 8.32
CA SER A 140 10.93 -0.75 7.61
C SER A 140 9.97 -1.94 7.48
N THR A 141 10.19 -3.01 8.24
CA THR A 141 9.35 -4.21 8.21
C THR A 141 8.73 -4.48 9.57
N LEU A 142 7.40 -4.56 9.61
CA LEU A 142 6.68 -5.05 10.78
C LEU A 142 6.55 -6.57 10.69
N THR A 143 7.21 -7.27 11.60
CA THR A 143 7.12 -8.73 11.73
C THR A 143 6.28 -9.07 12.95
N ILE A 144 5.21 -9.83 12.74
CA ILE A 144 4.29 -10.28 13.79
C ILE A 144 4.41 -11.79 13.90
N GLN A 145 4.68 -12.27 15.11
CA GLN A 145 4.81 -13.69 15.43
C GLN A 145 3.49 -14.23 15.97
N PHE A 146 3.06 -15.36 15.43
CA PHE A 146 1.90 -16.12 15.86
C PHE A 146 2.32 -17.51 16.29
N GLY A 147 1.71 -18.01 17.35
CA GLY A 147 1.85 -19.39 17.79
C GLY A 147 1.17 -20.38 16.83
N MET A 148 1.21 -21.65 17.20
CA MET A 148 0.41 -22.66 16.51
C MET A 148 -1.08 -22.41 16.72
N PRO A 149 -1.92 -22.64 15.71
CA PRO A 149 -3.37 -22.55 15.87
C PRO A 149 -3.85 -23.49 16.98
N THR A 150 -4.61 -22.94 17.91
CA THR A 150 -5.31 -23.79 18.90
C THR A 150 -6.50 -24.42 18.20
N HIS A 151 -6.47 -25.74 18.01
CA HIS A 151 -7.66 -26.48 17.63
C HIS A 151 -8.63 -26.44 18.80
N SER A 152 -9.69 -25.65 18.68
CA SER A 152 -10.87 -25.88 19.53
C SER A 152 -11.40 -27.24 19.11
N ALA A 153 -11.11 -28.27 19.91
CA ALA A 153 -11.83 -29.53 19.83
C ALA A 153 -13.28 -29.18 20.12
N THR A 154 -14.10 -29.04 19.10
CA THR A 154 -15.55 -29.04 19.26
C THR A 154 -15.89 -30.46 19.73
N GLY A 155 -16.01 -30.61 21.05
CA GLY A 155 -16.50 -31.82 21.67
C GLY A 155 -17.89 -32.08 21.13
N GLY A 156 -18.03 -33.18 20.44
CA GLY A 156 -19.32 -33.77 20.21
C GLY A 156 -19.97 -34.18 21.52
N MET A 157 -21.20 -33.87 21.67
CA MET A 157 -22.22 -34.66 22.38
C MET A 157 -23.51 -34.47 21.61
#